data_6681fd85477edde391f37e8ccac755c3
#
_entry.id   6681fd85477edde391f37e8ccac755c3
#
_cell.length_a   1.000
_cell.length_b   1.000
_cell.length_c   1.000
_cell.angle_alpha   90.00
_cell.angle_beta   90.00
_cell.angle_gamma   90.00
#
_symmetry.space_group_name_H-M   'P 1'
#
loop_
_entity.id
_entity.type
_entity.pdbx_description
1 polymer ?
#
loop_
_entity_poly.entity_id
_entity_poly.type
_entity_poly.pdbx_seq_one_letter_code
_entity_poly.pdbx_strand_id
1 'polypeptide(L)'
;MKNRTKIVMGCFVLELLLLFYFRNEAGFIVSPLLFLLTGFALIYSTSKQDVEFIQEDNSPSNELIFFKRWAFVILTLIGIVSSAYLFQKWPIKVENSDIIPLIQQIYVDRFVHLEPVYDLYTGFNYGTFTPNYLTFHWLPFVLPDLLSVDPRWAFVLVYLGASALFVFKFVKASNKPILLVQILLPFLLWFSIMIKQGKDYANTVELLIAAYYLILCLSLFSNNTFFKASALILLILSRYSLVFWLPAYFLSLWLVNRNQSYKTAIYLLVLILVFYVPFIIQSPHMLNSGSQLWIDAALGEWKGQSWQAPGDKPFQLFQGMGFASWIYTWASGSLEEKILFTKNLMLFMSIVVLIASLIWLWINRNSTQLKVLALLTLKLSLLVFYSFVFVPYIYLFWVTIIPSVFILSVHLQARNTN
;
A
#
# COMPACT_ATOMS: atom_id res chain seq x y z
N MET A 1 -7.71 11.36 27.07
CA MET A 1 -6.84 11.49 25.88
C MET A 1 -5.54 10.67 26.00
N LYS A 2 -4.70 10.83 27.01
CA LYS A 2 -3.43 10.07 27.19
C LYS A 2 -3.56 8.54 27.03
N ASN A 3 -4.63 7.91 27.54
CA ASN A 3 -4.80 6.45 27.45
C ASN A 3 -5.09 5.98 26.03
N ARG A 4 -5.90 6.70 25.24
CA ARG A 4 -6.24 6.29 23.86
C ARG A 4 -5.05 6.39 22.93
N THR A 5 -4.23 7.46 23.04
CA THR A 5 -2.99 7.56 22.26
C THR A 5 -2.04 6.40 22.55
N LYS A 6 -1.97 5.94 23.83
CA LYS A 6 -1.21 4.74 24.20
C LYS A 6 -1.76 3.47 23.54
N ILE A 7 -3.10 3.32 23.50
CA ILE A 7 -3.75 2.18 22.83
C ILE A 7 -3.43 2.19 21.33
N VAL A 8 -3.61 3.33 20.64
CA VAL A 8 -3.31 3.46 19.21
C VAL A 8 -1.82 3.17 18.93
N MET A 9 -0.93 3.68 19.77
CA MET A 9 0.51 3.37 19.66
C MET A 9 0.80 1.89 19.89
N GLY A 10 0.16 1.28 20.90
CA GLY A 10 0.26 -0.16 21.17
C GLY A 10 -0.25 -1.01 20.00
N CYS A 11 -1.40 -0.65 19.41
CA CYS A 11 -1.93 -1.32 18.21
C CYS A 11 -0.98 -1.18 17.02
N PHE A 12 -0.43 0.02 16.76
CA PHE A 12 0.54 0.24 15.69
C PHE A 12 1.81 -0.61 15.86
N VAL A 13 2.36 -0.64 17.08
CA VAL A 13 3.53 -1.47 17.39
C VAL A 13 3.19 -2.94 17.21
N LEU A 14 2.03 -3.39 17.67
CA LEU A 14 1.60 -4.78 17.54
C LEU A 14 1.39 -5.17 16.06
N GLU A 15 0.82 -4.31 15.20
CA GLU A 15 0.76 -4.54 13.75
C GLU A 15 2.15 -4.77 13.15
N LEU A 16 3.13 -3.93 13.50
CA LEU A 16 4.52 -4.11 13.04
C LEU A 16 5.13 -5.40 13.56
N LEU A 17 4.95 -5.72 14.84
CA LEU A 17 5.48 -6.95 15.43
C LEU A 17 4.88 -8.19 14.79
N LEU A 18 3.57 -8.24 14.57
CA LEU A 18 2.89 -9.34 13.91
C LEU A 18 3.38 -9.51 12.48
N LEU A 19 3.50 -8.40 11.72
CA LEU A 19 3.89 -8.46 10.31
C LEU A 19 5.36 -8.85 10.11
N PHE A 20 6.28 -8.35 10.96
CA PHE A 20 7.71 -8.49 10.71
C PHE A 20 8.42 -9.47 11.62
N TYR A 21 7.89 -9.76 12.83
CA TYR A 21 8.60 -10.53 13.85
C TYR A 21 7.89 -11.78 14.31
N PHE A 22 6.58 -11.74 14.51
CA PHE A 22 5.82 -12.82 15.18
C PHE A 22 4.86 -13.59 14.28
N ARG A 23 4.89 -13.36 12.97
CA ARG A 23 3.96 -14.01 12.05
C ARG A 23 4.03 -15.55 12.06
N ASN A 24 5.24 -16.09 12.14
CA ASN A 24 5.47 -17.56 12.13
C ASN A 24 5.26 -18.15 13.52
N GLU A 25 5.75 -17.48 14.56
CA GLU A 25 5.66 -17.90 15.94
C GLU A 25 4.22 -17.93 16.46
N ALA A 26 3.40 -16.95 16.04
CA ALA A 26 1.97 -16.92 16.37
C ALA A 26 1.14 -17.95 15.57
N GLY A 27 1.70 -18.47 14.47
CA GLY A 27 1.07 -19.48 13.63
C GLY A 27 -0.04 -18.98 12.72
N PHE A 28 -0.39 -19.79 11.72
CA PHE A 28 -1.31 -19.42 10.64
C PHE A 28 -2.78 -19.23 11.07
N ILE A 29 -3.15 -19.68 12.26
CA ILE A 29 -4.49 -19.46 12.83
C ILE A 29 -4.53 -18.13 13.57
N VAL A 30 -3.55 -17.88 14.43
CA VAL A 30 -3.58 -16.78 15.40
C VAL A 30 -3.14 -15.46 14.75
N SER A 31 -2.09 -15.48 13.91
CA SER A 31 -1.53 -14.26 13.33
C SER A 31 -2.52 -13.48 12.45
N PRO A 32 -3.29 -14.10 11.52
CA PRO A 32 -4.28 -13.36 10.73
C PRO A 32 -5.37 -12.74 11.60
N LEU A 33 -5.85 -13.48 12.58
CA LEU A 33 -6.91 -13.02 13.49
C LEU A 33 -6.41 -11.85 14.36
N LEU A 34 -5.23 -11.98 14.97
CA LEU A 34 -4.65 -10.91 15.79
C LEU A 34 -4.37 -9.66 14.96
N PHE A 35 -3.86 -9.81 13.74
CA PHE A 35 -3.61 -8.68 12.86
C PHE A 35 -4.90 -7.92 12.50
N LEU A 36 -5.95 -8.67 12.15
CA LEU A 36 -7.27 -8.11 11.84
C LEU A 36 -7.87 -7.41 13.08
N LEU A 37 -7.87 -8.06 14.24
CA LEU A 37 -8.40 -7.50 15.50
C LEU A 37 -7.62 -6.26 15.95
N THR A 38 -6.30 -6.26 15.77
CA THR A 38 -5.45 -5.10 16.11
C THR A 38 -5.79 -3.90 15.21
N GLY A 39 -5.97 -4.13 13.91
CA GLY A 39 -6.42 -3.10 12.99
C GLY A 39 -7.81 -2.55 13.35
N PHE A 40 -8.77 -3.40 13.71
CA PHE A 40 -10.09 -2.96 14.20
C PHE A 40 -9.99 -2.17 15.51
N ALA A 41 -9.17 -2.61 16.47
CA ALA A 41 -8.96 -1.89 17.71
C ALA A 41 -8.37 -0.48 17.49
N LEU A 42 -7.44 -0.36 16.55
CA LEU A 42 -6.87 0.92 16.14
C LEU A 42 -7.95 1.84 15.53
N ILE A 43 -8.77 1.33 14.59
CA ILE A 43 -9.87 2.06 13.97
C ILE A 43 -10.88 2.50 15.04
N TYR A 44 -11.34 1.59 15.89
CA TYR A 44 -12.31 1.87 16.93
C TYR A 44 -11.82 2.91 17.93
N SER A 45 -10.56 2.76 18.40
CA SER A 45 -9.96 3.70 19.37
C SER A 45 -9.85 5.12 18.81
N THR A 46 -9.62 5.23 17.49
CA THR A 46 -9.53 6.54 16.81
C THR A 46 -10.91 7.12 16.54
N SER A 47 -11.90 6.33 16.15
CA SER A 47 -13.26 6.80 15.82
C SER A 47 -14.01 7.42 17.00
N LYS A 48 -13.61 7.08 18.23
CA LYS A 48 -14.22 7.58 19.48
C LYS A 48 -13.54 8.86 20.02
N GLN A 49 -12.59 9.41 19.30
CA GLN A 49 -11.88 10.60 19.75
C GLN A 49 -12.29 11.80 18.89
N ASP A 50 -12.67 12.90 19.54
CA ASP A 50 -12.77 14.19 18.87
C ASP A 50 -11.36 14.73 18.62
N VAL A 51 -10.81 14.39 17.47
CA VAL A 51 -9.52 14.88 17.02
C VAL A 51 -9.74 16.14 16.20
N GLU A 52 -9.71 17.30 16.83
CA GLU A 52 -9.63 18.55 16.08
C GLU A 52 -8.26 18.62 15.39
N PHE A 53 -8.28 18.71 14.08
CA PHE A 53 -7.08 18.97 13.29
C PHE A 53 -6.76 20.45 13.45
N ILE A 54 -5.96 20.79 14.48
CA ILE A 54 -5.60 22.17 14.74
C ILE A 54 -4.64 22.60 13.63
N GLN A 55 -5.12 23.47 12.78
CA GLN A 55 -4.27 24.33 11.98
C GLN A 55 -3.71 25.40 12.96
N GLU A 56 -2.73 25.04 13.77
CA GLU A 56 -1.97 26.07 14.48
C GLU A 56 -1.22 26.91 13.46
N ASP A 57 -1.57 28.18 13.39
CA ASP A 57 -0.86 29.22 12.63
C ASP A 57 0.50 29.58 13.28
N ASN A 58 0.87 28.93 14.37
CA ASN A 58 2.15 29.14 15.02
C ASN A 58 3.28 28.56 14.14
N SER A 59 4.01 29.45 13.49
CA SER A 59 5.22 29.09 12.76
C SER A 59 6.17 28.32 13.69
N PRO A 60 6.62 27.11 13.34
CA PRO A 60 7.52 26.33 14.16
C PRO A 60 8.82 27.11 14.38
N SER A 61 9.40 27.02 15.57
CA SER A 61 10.69 27.68 15.86
C SER A 61 11.77 27.22 14.86
N ASN A 62 12.70 28.12 14.54
CA ASN A 62 13.83 27.81 13.65
C ASN A 62 14.60 26.56 14.10
N GLU A 63 14.69 26.34 15.43
CA GLU A 63 15.32 25.17 16.02
C GLU A 63 14.59 23.86 15.65
N LEU A 64 13.26 23.85 15.68
CA LEU A 64 12.46 22.66 15.28
C LEU A 64 12.56 22.40 13.78
N ILE A 65 12.60 23.45 12.95
CA ILE A 65 12.79 23.32 11.50
C ILE A 65 14.16 22.71 11.20
N PHE A 66 15.21 23.20 11.86
CA PHE A 66 16.56 22.69 11.71
C PHE A 66 16.65 21.21 12.15
N PHE A 67 16.15 20.88 13.33
CA PHE A 67 16.09 19.51 13.83
C PHE A 67 15.35 18.57 12.87
N LYS A 68 14.20 19.00 12.36
CA LYS A 68 13.38 18.26 11.41
C LYS A 68 14.14 17.94 10.11
N ARG A 69 14.86 18.91 9.56
CA ARG A 69 15.68 18.74 8.36
C ARG A 69 16.81 17.73 8.58
N TRP A 70 17.57 17.89 9.66
CA TRP A 70 18.70 17.01 9.94
C TRP A 70 18.27 15.58 10.26
N ALA A 71 17.22 15.39 11.07
CA ALA A 71 16.68 14.06 11.34
C ALA A 71 16.25 13.37 10.04
N PHE A 72 15.56 14.09 9.15
CA PHE A 72 15.16 13.55 7.84
C PHE A 72 16.37 13.19 6.98
N VAL A 73 17.37 14.06 6.88
CA VAL A 73 18.60 13.81 6.08
C VAL A 73 19.34 12.59 6.59
N ILE A 74 19.54 12.46 7.91
CA ILE A 74 20.25 11.31 8.49
C ILE A 74 19.50 10.00 8.19
N LEU A 75 18.19 9.96 8.41
CA LEU A 75 17.39 8.78 8.13
C LEU A 75 17.37 8.42 6.64
N THR A 76 17.34 9.43 5.77
CA THR A 76 17.43 9.25 4.32
C THR A 76 18.77 8.63 3.92
N LEU A 77 19.88 9.13 4.44
CA LEU A 77 21.20 8.59 4.15
C LEU A 77 21.34 7.14 4.62
N ILE A 78 20.86 6.82 5.83
CA ILE A 78 20.83 5.44 6.33
C ILE A 78 20.01 4.55 5.37
N GLY A 79 18.83 5.02 4.95
CA GLY A 79 17.95 4.29 4.03
C GLY A 79 18.61 4.04 2.66
N ILE A 80 19.26 5.05 2.08
CA ILE A 80 19.96 4.94 0.80
C ILE A 80 21.12 3.93 0.89
N VAL A 81 21.96 4.04 1.90
CA VAL A 81 23.10 3.12 2.10
C VAL A 81 22.61 1.69 2.33
N SER A 82 21.58 1.51 3.15
CA SER A 82 20.99 0.20 3.39
C SER A 82 20.36 -0.40 2.12
N SER A 83 19.70 0.43 1.30
CA SER A 83 19.13 -0.01 0.02
C SER A 83 20.22 -0.44 -0.96
N ALA A 84 21.28 0.35 -1.09
CA ALA A 84 22.43 0.00 -1.95
C ALA A 84 23.05 -1.34 -1.53
N TYR A 85 23.23 -1.58 -0.23
CA TYR A 85 23.72 -2.86 0.29
C TYR A 85 22.79 -4.02 -0.06
N LEU A 86 21.47 -3.85 0.11
CA LEU A 86 20.50 -4.91 -0.21
C LEU A 86 20.43 -5.19 -1.71
N PHE A 87 20.58 -4.18 -2.58
CA PHE A 87 20.60 -4.35 -4.02
C PHE A 87 21.82 -5.13 -4.48
N GLN A 88 22.98 -4.94 -3.86
CA GLN A 88 24.17 -5.76 -4.09
C GLN A 88 23.99 -7.19 -3.58
N LYS A 89 23.40 -7.35 -2.38
CA LYS A 89 23.17 -8.67 -1.77
C LYS A 89 22.15 -9.52 -2.54
N TRP A 90 21.12 -8.88 -3.11
CA TRP A 90 20.05 -9.50 -3.87
C TRP A 90 20.03 -8.93 -5.29
N PRO A 91 20.90 -9.42 -6.21
CA PRO A 91 20.93 -8.94 -7.59
C PRO A 91 19.62 -9.30 -8.30
N ILE A 92 19.25 -8.47 -9.30
CA ILE A 92 18.08 -8.71 -10.14
C ILE A 92 18.34 -9.96 -10.97
N LYS A 93 17.61 -11.04 -10.66
CA LYS A 93 17.66 -12.32 -11.36
C LYS A 93 16.29 -12.96 -11.34
N VAL A 94 15.88 -13.61 -12.43
CA VAL A 94 14.57 -14.28 -12.54
C VAL A 94 14.40 -15.37 -11.47
N GLU A 95 15.50 -16.05 -11.07
CA GLU A 95 15.48 -17.06 -10.01
C GLU A 95 15.16 -16.48 -8.62
N ASN A 96 15.41 -15.19 -8.40
CA ASN A 96 15.04 -14.52 -7.15
C ASN A 96 13.60 -14.04 -7.15
N SER A 97 13.17 -13.44 -8.25
CA SER A 97 11.81 -12.97 -8.55
C SER A 97 11.77 -12.51 -10.00
N ASP A 98 10.70 -12.80 -10.68
CA ASP A 98 10.44 -12.41 -12.06
C ASP A 98 9.87 -10.97 -12.18
N ILE A 99 9.40 -10.37 -11.08
CA ILE A 99 8.64 -9.10 -11.11
C ILE A 99 9.46 -7.97 -11.75
N ILE A 100 10.67 -7.70 -11.26
CA ILE A 100 11.51 -6.61 -11.78
C ILE A 100 12.08 -6.94 -13.16
N PRO A 101 12.61 -8.15 -13.43
CA PRO A 101 13.00 -8.57 -14.77
C PRO A 101 11.86 -8.42 -15.79
N LEU A 102 10.64 -8.84 -15.44
CA LEU A 102 9.46 -8.73 -16.31
C LEU A 102 9.11 -7.28 -16.60
N ILE A 103 9.18 -6.40 -15.60
CA ILE A 103 8.96 -4.95 -15.79
C ILE A 103 10.00 -4.39 -16.76
N GLN A 104 11.28 -4.70 -16.59
CA GLN A 104 12.34 -4.19 -17.46
C GLN A 104 12.21 -4.70 -18.89
N GLN A 105 12.15 -6.03 -19.07
CA GLN A 105 12.26 -6.66 -20.38
C GLN A 105 10.99 -6.58 -21.23
N ILE A 106 9.82 -6.33 -20.61
CA ILE A 106 8.56 -6.24 -21.35
C ILE A 106 8.04 -4.81 -21.37
N TYR A 107 7.78 -4.24 -20.18
CA TYR A 107 7.06 -2.96 -20.12
C TYR A 107 7.97 -1.79 -20.47
N VAL A 108 9.14 -1.72 -19.83
CA VAL A 108 10.08 -0.58 -20.02
C VAL A 108 10.73 -0.66 -21.39
N ASP A 109 11.24 -1.83 -21.77
CA ASP A 109 11.90 -2.03 -23.06
C ASP A 109 10.98 -1.69 -24.24
N ARG A 110 9.77 -2.26 -24.28
CA ARG A 110 8.79 -1.93 -25.33
C ARG A 110 8.39 -0.46 -25.32
N PHE A 111 8.20 0.13 -24.14
CA PHE A 111 7.83 1.54 -24.04
C PHE A 111 8.91 2.46 -24.59
N VAL A 112 10.18 2.19 -24.27
CA VAL A 112 11.33 2.96 -24.75
C VAL A 112 11.52 2.83 -26.28
N HIS A 113 11.23 1.63 -26.83
CA HIS A 113 11.29 1.37 -28.27
C HIS A 113 10.01 1.72 -29.01
N LEU A 114 9.02 2.34 -28.35
CA LEU A 114 7.71 2.72 -28.91
C LEU A 114 6.90 1.53 -29.45
N GLU A 115 7.12 0.34 -28.90
CA GLU A 115 6.36 -0.86 -29.20
C GLU A 115 5.09 -0.95 -28.34
N PRO A 116 4.04 -1.67 -28.79
CA PRO A 116 2.84 -1.89 -27.98
C PRO A 116 3.16 -2.67 -26.70
N VAL A 117 3.06 -1.99 -25.54
CA VAL A 117 3.50 -2.51 -24.24
C VAL A 117 2.72 -3.76 -23.83
N TYR A 118 1.44 -3.84 -24.18
CA TYR A 118 0.53 -4.90 -23.73
C TYR A 118 0.25 -5.97 -24.77
N ASP A 119 1.01 -6.03 -25.85
CA ASP A 119 0.90 -7.11 -26.82
C ASP A 119 1.43 -8.43 -26.25
N LEU A 120 0.99 -9.53 -26.84
CA LEU A 120 1.39 -10.88 -26.46
C LEU A 120 2.92 -10.99 -26.35
N TYR A 121 3.35 -11.63 -25.29
CA TYR A 121 4.77 -11.89 -25.02
C TYR A 121 4.98 -13.38 -24.76
N THR A 122 6.07 -13.93 -25.29
CA THR A 122 6.48 -15.31 -25.05
C THR A 122 7.83 -15.32 -24.34
N GLY A 123 7.89 -15.90 -23.16
CA GLY A 123 9.11 -15.96 -22.36
C GLY A 123 8.87 -16.17 -20.88
N PHE A 124 9.92 -16.03 -20.07
CA PHE A 124 9.89 -16.18 -18.61
C PHE A 124 9.32 -17.50 -18.10
N ASN A 125 9.37 -18.58 -18.86
CA ASN A 125 8.75 -19.89 -18.53
C ASN A 125 7.22 -19.88 -18.38
N TYR A 126 6.53 -18.78 -18.75
CA TYR A 126 5.08 -18.66 -18.71
C TYR A 126 4.40 -19.04 -20.04
N GLY A 127 5.21 -19.39 -21.07
CA GLY A 127 4.68 -19.52 -22.43
C GLY A 127 4.27 -18.17 -23.01
N THR A 128 3.15 -18.15 -23.75
CA THR A 128 2.62 -16.91 -24.32
C THR A 128 1.55 -16.33 -23.41
N PHE A 129 1.70 -15.07 -23.01
CA PHE A 129 0.76 -14.36 -22.15
C PHE A 129 0.63 -12.89 -22.53
N THR A 130 -0.46 -12.25 -22.07
CA THR A 130 -0.66 -10.81 -22.20
C THR A 130 -0.16 -10.12 -20.92
N PRO A 131 0.75 -9.13 -21.03
CA PRO A 131 1.18 -8.33 -19.89
C PRO A 131 -0.01 -7.64 -19.22
N ASN A 132 -0.09 -7.66 -17.88
CA ASN A 132 -1.26 -7.24 -17.12
C ASN A 132 -0.97 -6.22 -16.00
N TYR A 133 0.29 -5.77 -15.85
CA TYR A 133 0.62 -4.72 -14.89
C TYR A 133 0.16 -3.36 -15.41
N LEU A 134 -0.62 -2.64 -14.61
CA LEU A 134 -1.14 -1.32 -14.94
C LEU A 134 -0.02 -0.27 -15.00
N THR A 135 -0.26 0.84 -15.68
CA THR A 135 0.76 1.81 -16.09
C THR A 135 1.67 2.30 -14.96
N PHE A 136 1.14 2.68 -13.80
CA PHE A 136 1.97 3.17 -12.69
C PHE A 136 2.64 2.07 -11.87
N HIS A 137 2.42 0.81 -12.22
CA HIS A 137 3.20 -0.29 -11.67
C HIS A 137 4.61 -0.36 -12.28
N TRP A 138 4.78 0.04 -13.53
CA TRP A 138 6.03 -0.08 -14.30
C TRP A 138 6.61 1.27 -14.80
N LEU A 139 5.75 2.27 -15.09
CA LEU A 139 6.19 3.54 -15.68
C LEU A 139 7.30 4.26 -14.89
N PRO A 140 7.35 4.27 -13.55
CA PRO A 140 8.45 4.88 -12.80
C PRO A 140 9.83 4.27 -13.06
N PHE A 141 9.89 3.05 -13.59
CA PHE A 141 11.14 2.35 -13.88
C PHE A 141 11.78 2.79 -15.21
N VAL A 142 11.04 3.51 -16.04
CA VAL A 142 11.55 4.05 -17.32
C VAL A 142 12.68 5.04 -17.07
N LEU A 143 12.57 5.92 -16.08
CA LEU A 143 13.60 6.93 -15.84
C LEU A 143 14.95 6.34 -15.40
N PRO A 144 15.03 5.43 -14.42
CA PRO A 144 16.28 4.75 -14.10
C PRO A 144 16.86 3.97 -15.28
N ASP A 145 16.04 3.34 -16.09
CA ASP A 145 16.48 2.59 -17.27
C ASP A 145 17.15 3.52 -18.29
N LEU A 146 16.49 4.63 -18.65
CA LEU A 146 17.06 5.67 -19.53
C LEU A 146 18.38 6.25 -19.02
N LEU A 147 18.57 6.30 -17.70
CA LEU A 147 19.79 6.78 -17.05
C LEU A 147 20.83 5.66 -16.85
N SER A 148 20.53 4.43 -17.27
CA SER A 148 21.39 3.25 -17.08
C SER A 148 21.78 3.02 -15.61
N VAL A 149 20.85 3.31 -14.68
CA VAL A 149 21.02 3.03 -13.26
C VAL A 149 20.10 1.89 -12.82
N ASP A 150 20.40 1.26 -11.68
CA ASP A 150 19.57 0.18 -11.14
C ASP A 150 18.10 0.64 -11.01
N PRO A 151 17.13 -0.04 -11.65
CA PRO A 151 15.73 0.38 -11.71
C PRO A 151 15.09 0.47 -10.33
N ARG A 152 15.60 -0.26 -9.34
CA ARG A 152 15.10 -0.27 -7.96
C ARG A 152 15.20 1.09 -7.28
N TRP A 153 16.07 1.99 -7.76
CA TRP A 153 16.09 3.36 -7.28
C TRP A 153 14.79 4.11 -7.53
N ALA A 154 13.96 3.70 -8.50
CA ALA A 154 12.65 4.29 -8.73
C ALA A 154 11.78 4.25 -7.46
N PHE A 155 11.60 3.07 -6.86
CA PHE A 155 10.76 2.96 -5.69
C PHE A 155 11.38 3.60 -4.43
N VAL A 156 12.71 3.60 -4.31
CA VAL A 156 13.40 4.29 -3.21
C VAL A 156 13.16 5.80 -3.30
N LEU A 157 13.36 6.40 -4.47
CA LEU A 157 13.19 7.83 -4.67
C LEU A 157 11.73 8.28 -4.47
N VAL A 158 10.77 7.51 -4.98
CA VAL A 158 9.33 7.81 -4.78
C VAL A 158 8.96 7.70 -3.31
N TYR A 159 9.44 6.69 -2.58
CA TYR A 159 9.18 6.53 -1.15
C TYR A 159 9.81 7.66 -0.33
N LEU A 160 11.03 8.06 -0.66
CA LEU A 160 11.70 9.21 -0.02
C LEU A 160 10.95 10.52 -0.30
N GLY A 161 10.50 10.75 -1.53
CA GLY A 161 9.68 11.89 -1.88
C GLY A 161 8.37 11.94 -1.10
N ALA A 162 7.65 10.79 -1.02
CA ALA A 162 6.44 10.66 -0.22
C ALA A 162 6.70 10.89 1.27
N SER A 163 7.81 10.34 1.81
CA SER A 163 8.22 10.55 3.20
C SER A 163 8.60 12.02 3.47
N ALA A 164 9.25 12.69 2.52
CA ALA A 164 9.53 14.12 2.61
C ALA A 164 8.24 14.95 2.68
N LEU A 165 7.26 14.65 1.81
CA LEU A 165 5.96 15.31 1.86
C LEU A 165 5.26 15.06 3.20
N PHE A 166 5.29 13.83 3.73
CA PHE A 166 4.76 13.53 5.06
C PHE A 166 5.46 14.35 6.14
N VAL A 167 6.79 14.30 6.19
CA VAL A 167 7.57 15.01 7.21
C VAL A 167 7.37 16.53 7.09
N PHE A 168 7.52 17.13 5.92
CA PHE A 168 7.55 18.59 5.79
C PHE A 168 6.16 19.25 5.63
N LYS A 169 5.14 18.53 5.17
CA LYS A 169 3.80 19.11 4.95
C LYS A 169 2.78 18.66 5.99
N PHE A 170 2.87 17.42 6.49
CA PHE A 170 1.87 16.86 7.39
C PHE A 170 2.28 16.94 8.87
N VAL A 171 3.55 16.64 9.21
CA VAL A 171 4.02 16.64 10.60
C VAL A 171 4.12 18.06 11.16
N LYS A 172 3.34 18.32 12.22
CA LYS A 172 3.27 19.63 12.92
C LYS A 172 3.38 19.40 14.42
N ALA A 173 4.55 19.02 14.93
CA ALA A 173 4.76 18.84 16.36
C ALA A 173 5.44 20.08 16.97
N SER A 174 5.00 20.47 18.15
CA SER A 174 5.52 21.63 18.90
C SER A 174 6.73 21.28 19.79
N ASN A 175 7.04 20.00 19.97
CA ASN A 175 8.19 19.57 20.78
C ASN A 175 9.05 18.51 20.07
N LYS A 176 10.36 18.51 20.36
CA LYS A 176 11.35 17.62 19.72
C LYS A 176 11.05 16.12 19.86
N PRO A 177 10.67 15.56 21.04
CA PRO A 177 10.41 14.12 21.17
C PRO A 177 9.25 13.63 20.29
N ILE A 178 8.13 14.35 20.27
CA ILE A 178 6.97 13.99 19.44
C ILE A 178 7.31 14.17 17.95
N LEU A 179 8.00 15.27 17.62
CA LEU A 179 8.49 15.51 16.26
C LEU A 179 9.36 14.36 15.76
N LEU A 180 10.33 13.90 16.59
CA LEU A 180 11.19 12.77 16.24
C LEU A 180 10.39 11.49 16.01
N VAL A 181 9.47 11.17 16.91
CA VAL A 181 8.60 9.97 16.73
C VAL A 181 7.84 10.05 15.42
N GLN A 182 7.24 11.20 15.09
CA GLN A 182 6.50 11.35 13.85
C GLN A 182 7.39 11.24 12.60
N ILE A 183 8.58 11.83 12.62
CA ILE A 183 9.56 11.70 11.53
C ILE A 183 9.96 10.23 11.34
N LEU A 184 10.13 9.49 12.42
CA LEU A 184 10.53 8.08 12.40
C LEU A 184 9.45 7.16 11.82
N LEU A 185 8.16 7.49 11.88
CA LEU A 185 7.09 6.56 11.52
C LEU A 185 7.23 5.95 10.10
N PRO A 186 7.39 6.71 9.00
CA PRO A 186 7.59 6.13 7.68
C PRO A 186 8.92 5.37 7.58
N PHE A 187 9.98 5.86 8.22
CA PHE A 187 11.29 5.19 8.22
C PHE A 187 11.29 3.91 9.04
N LEU A 188 10.53 3.83 10.13
CA LEU A 188 10.38 2.62 10.92
C LEU A 188 9.77 1.49 10.09
N LEU A 189 8.73 1.79 9.30
CA LEU A 189 8.18 0.82 8.35
C LEU A 189 9.25 0.39 7.32
N TRP A 190 9.92 1.34 6.67
CA TRP A 190 10.93 1.07 5.66
C TRP A 190 12.10 0.23 6.20
N PHE A 191 12.64 0.59 7.36
CA PHE A 191 13.73 -0.17 7.99
C PHE A 191 13.29 -1.57 8.44
N SER A 192 12.06 -1.72 8.97
CA SER A 192 11.51 -3.04 9.32
C SER A 192 11.41 -3.94 8.08
N ILE A 193 10.97 -3.41 6.94
CA ILE A 193 10.96 -4.11 5.65
C ILE A 193 12.38 -4.56 5.27
N MET A 194 13.35 -3.64 5.26
CA MET A 194 14.73 -3.94 4.87
C MET A 194 15.39 -4.98 5.79
N ILE A 195 15.16 -4.91 7.09
CA ILE A 195 15.77 -5.82 8.07
C ILE A 195 15.15 -7.22 7.99
N LYS A 196 13.83 -7.32 7.86
CA LYS A 196 13.12 -8.59 7.99
C LYS A 196 12.70 -9.23 6.66
N GLN A 197 12.56 -8.43 5.63
CA GLN A 197 12.10 -8.85 4.31
C GLN A 197 12.98 -8.27 3.20
N GLY A 198 14.29 -8.23 3.43
CA GLY A 198 15.26 -7.61 2.52
C GLY A 198 15.29 -8.25 1.11
N LYS A 199 14.98 -9.56 0.99
CA LYS A 199 14.82 -10.22 -0.32
C LYS A 199 13.60 -9.68 -1.05
N ASP A 200 12.44 -9.63 -0.40
CA ASP A 200 11.20 -9.11 -1.00
C ASP A 200 11.32 -7.62 -1.32
N TYR A 201 11.97 -6.85 -0.42
CA TYR A 201 12.31 -5.44 -0.65
C TYR A 201 13.09 -5.22 -1.94
N ALA A 202 14.13 -6.04 -2.18
CA ALA A 202 15.02 -5.89 -3.32
C ALA A 202 14.45 -6.45 -4.64
N ASN A 203 13.42 -7.32 -4.58
CA ASN A 203 12.94 -8.06 -5.74
C ASN A 203 11.46 -7.81 -6.08
N THR A 204 10.77 -6.93 -5.34
CA THR A 204 9.38 -6.55 -5.62
C THR A 204 9.23 -5.04 -5.79
N VAL A 205 8.06 -4.60 -6.24
CA VAL A 205 7.73 -3.16 -6.40
C VAL A 205 6.88 -2.61 -5.24
N GLU A 206 6.70 -3.38 -4.18
CA GLU A 206 5.72 -3.05 -3.13
C GLU A 206 6.07 -1.80 -2.33
N LEU A 207 7.37 -1.42 -2.25
CA LEU A 207 7.74 -0.14 -1.65
C LEU A 207 7.21 1.04 -2.48
N LEU A 208 7.16 0.92 -3.82
CA LEU A 208 6.53 1.92 -4.70
C LEU A 208 5.04 2.06 -4.38
N ILE A 209 4.35 0.92 -4.23
CA ILE A 209 2.93 0.91 -3.90
C ILE A 209 2.69 1.51 -2.50
N ALA A 210 3.52 1.18 -1.52
CA ALA A 210 3.49 1.79 -0.19
C ALA A 210 3.68 3.32 -0.25
N ALA A 211 4.61 3.80 -1.10
CA ALA A 211 4.80 5.23 -1.35
C ALA A 211 3.53 5.90 -1.93
N TYR A 212 2.85 5.24 -2.86
CA TYR A 212 1.60 5.75 -3.42
C TYR A 212 0.48 5.84 -2.37
N TYR A 213 0.37 4.84 -1.48
CA TYR A 213 -0.57 4.93 -0.35
C TYR A 213 -0.19 6.04 0.64
N LEU A 214 1.12 6.29 0.85
CA LEU A 214 1.57 7.42 1.66
C LEU A 214 1.12 8.77 1.03
N ILE A 215 1.28 8.92 -0.30
CA ILE A 215 0.81 10.08 -1.06
C ILE A 215 -0.72 10.19 -1.01
N LEU A 216 -1.46 9.08 -1.12
CA LEU A 216 -2.92 9.08 -1.02
C LEU A 216 -3.39 9.56 0.36
N CYS A 217 -2.82 9.02 1.44
CA CYS A 217 -3.15 9.46 2.80
C CYS A 217 -2.86 10.97 3.00
N LEU A 218 -1.74 11.48 2.47
CA LEU A 218 -1.44 12.92 2.47
C LEU A 218 -2.49 13.72 1.72
N SER A 219 -2.96 13.21 0.58
CA SER A 219 -3.94 13.88 -0.26
C SER A 219 -5.28 14.09 0.42
N LEU A 220 -5.68 13.22 1.36
CA LEU A 220 -6.90 13.38 2.17
C LEU A 220 -6.91 14.69 2.96
N PHE A 221 -5.74 15.11 3.44
CA PHE A 221 -5.57 16.33 4.25
C PHE A 221 -5.22 17.57 3.41
N SER A 222 -4.95 17.41 2.12
CA SER A 222 -4.68 18.51 1.19
C SER A 222 -5.98 19.15 0.72
N ASN A 223 -5.91 20.43 0.33
CA ASN A 223 -7.00 21.12 -0.37
C ASN A 223 -6.78 21.19 -1.89
N ASN A 224 -5.62 20.72 -2.38
CA ASN A 224 -5.30 20.73 -3.80
C ASN A 224 -5.98 19.56 -4.52
N THR A 225 -6.92 19.85 -5.41
CA THR A 225 -7.73 18.87 -6.15
C THR A 225 -6.90 18.09 -7.18
N PHE A 226 -5.91 18.73 -7.82
CA PHE A 226 -5.01 18.04 -8.74
C PHE A 226 -4.12 17.04 -7.99
N PHE A 227 -3.58 17.40 -6.84
CA PHE A 227 -2.80 16.47 -6.00
C PHE A 227 -3.64 15.26 -5.55
N LYS A 228 -4.94 15.47 -5.24
CA LYS A 228 -5.87 14.39 -4.92
C LYS A 228 -6.07 13.44 -6.11
N ALA A 229 -6.30 13.97 -7.29
CA ALA A 229 -6.47 13.18 -8.52
C ALA A 229 -5.19 12.43 -8.88
N SER A 230 -4.02 13.09 -8.75
CA SER A 230 -2.72 12.45 -8.97
C SER A 230 -2.46 11.30 -7.99
N ALA A 231 -2.79 11.46 -6.71
CA ALA A 231 -2.66 10.39 -5.74
C ALA A 231 -3.58 9.18 -6.05
N LEU A 232 -4.79 9.43 -6.54
CA LEU A 232 -5.71 8.37 -6.95
C LEU A 232 -5.23 7.63 -8.18
N ILE A 233 -4.78 8.34 -9.23
CA ILE A 233 -4.38 7.70 -10.49
C ILE A 233 -3.15 6.81 -10.30
N LEU A 234 -2.18 7.21 -9.46
CA LEU A 234 -1.02 6.38 -9.14
C LEU A 234 -1.43 5.01 -8.61
N LEU A 235 -2.46 4.95 -7.77
CA LEU A 235 -2.94 3.69 -7.18
C LEU A 235 -3.92 2.94 -8.08
N ILE A 236 -4.87 3.63 -8.73
CA ILE A 236 -5.84 2.99 -9.64
C ILE A 236 -5.10 2.28 -10.78
N LEU A 237 -4.04 2.91 -11.31
CA LEU A 237 -3.22 2.34 -12.37
C LEU A 237 -2.01 1.55 -11.84
N SER A 238 -2.08 1.05 -10.61
CA SER A 238 -1.08 0.12 -10.06
C SER A 238 -1.70 -1.03 -9.27
N ARG A 239 -2.83 -0.83 -8.57
CA ARG A 239 -3.45 -1.84 -7.71
C ARG A 239 -4.98 -1.80 -7.71
N TYR A 240 -5.61 -2.95 -7.88
CA TYR A 240 -7.08 -3.08 -7.87
C TYR A 240 -7.70 -2.89 -6.47
N SER A 241 -6.92 -3.05 -5.39
CA SER A 241 -7.42 -2.94 -4.01
C SER A 241 -8.08 -1.60 -3.68
N LEU A 242 -7.63 -0.51 -4.32
CA LEU A 242 -8.21 0.81 -4.11
C LEU A 242 -9.61 0.99 -4.73
N VAL A 243 -9.94 0.23 -5.79
CA VAL A 243 -11.18 0.41 -6.55
C VAL A 243 -12.41 0.29 -5.65
N PHE A 244 -12.39 -0.67 -4.70
CA PHE A 244 -13.49 -0.86 -3.75
C PHE A 244 -13.66 0.30 -2.76
N TRP A 245 -12.64 1.11 -2.53
CA TRP A 245 -12.73 2.25 -1.62
C TRP A 245 -13.09 3.57 -2.34
N LEU A 246 -12.97 3.67 -3.66
CA LEU A 246 -13.22 4.90 -4.41
C LEU A 246 -14.58 5.55 -4.11
N PRO A 247 -15.71 4.82 -4.04
CA PRO A 247 -17.00 5.44 -3.72
C PRO A 247 -17.01 6.11 -2.34
N ALA A 248 -16.38 5.48 -1.34
CA ALA A 248 -16.25 6.06 -0.01
C ALA A 248 -15.35 7.31 0.00
N TYR A 249 -14.27 7.30 -0.79
CA TYR A 249 -13.41 8.47 -0.98
C TYR A 249 -14.20 9.65 -1.57
N PHE A 250 -14.92 9.44 -2.69
CA PHE A 250 -15.68 10.52 -3.32
C PHE A 250 -16.85 11.00 -2.46
N LEU A 251 -17.52 10.11 -1.73
CA LEU A 251 -18.52 10.51 -0.74
C LEU A 251 -17.89 11.40 0.34
N SER A 252 -16.73 11.00 0.89
CA SER A 252 -16.05 11.83 1.91
C SER A 252 -15.68 13.21 1.39
N LEU A 253 -15.15 13.30 0.17
CA LEU A 253 -14.86 14.59 -0.46
C LEU A 253 -16.11 15.42 -0.70
N TRP A 254 -17.19 14.81 -1.16
CA TRP A 254 -18.47 15.48 -1.41
C TRP A 254 -19.06 16.06 -0.12
N LEU A 255 -18.99 15.32 0.97
CA LEU A 255 -19.45 15.78 2.28
C LEU A 255 -18.60 16.94 2.82
N VAL A 256 -17.29 16.95 2.55
CA VAL A 256 -16.39 18.06 2.93
C VAL A 256 -16.57 19.27 2.02
N ASN A 257 -16.54 19.07 0.70
CA ASN A 257 -16.64 20.13 -0.30
C ASN A 257 -17.01 19.56 -1.68
N ARG A 258 -18.25 19.78 -2.11
CA ARG A 258 -18.79 19.29 -3.39
C ARG A 258 -17.96 19.72 -4.59
N ASN A 259 -17.52 20.98 -4.62
CA ASN A 259 -16.73 21.50 -5.73
C ASN A 259 -15.35 20.80 -5.84
N GLN A 260 -14.72 20.51 -4.70
CA GLN A 260 -13.48 19.71 -4.69
C GLN A 260 -13.72 18.29 -5.22
N SER A 261 -14.83 17.65 -4.87
CA SER A 261 -15.19 16.32 -5.36
C SER A 261 -15.30 16.30 -6.89
N TYR A 262 -16.08 17.24 -7.46
CA TYR A 262 -16.23 17.35 -8.92
C TYR A 262 -14.91 17.64 -9.63
N LYS A 263 -14.14 18.62 -9.16
CA LYS A 263 -12.83 18.95 -9.76
C LYS A 263 -11.86 17.77 -9.70
N THR A 264 -11.82 17.05 -8.57
CA THR A 264 -10.99 15.87 -8.43
C THR A 264 -11.40 14.77 -9.41
N ALA A 265 -12.71 14.55 -9.60
CA ALA A 265 -13.22 13.57 -10.56
C ALA A 265 -12.86 13.94 -12.01
N ILE A 266 -12.99 15.23 -12.39
CA ILE A 266 -12.60 15.71 -13.71
C ILE A 266 -11.10 15.52 -13.95
N TYR A 267 -10.25 15.94 -13.01
CA TYR A 267 -8.81 15.75 -13.14
C TYR A 267 -8.43 14.26 -13.20
N LEU A 268 -9.08 13.41 -12.40
CA LEU A 268 -8.86 11.96 -12.45
C LEU A 268 -9.23 11.40 -13.83
N LEU A 269 -10.38 11.80 -14.40
CA LEU A 269 -10.79 11.38 -15.74
C LEU A 269 -9.75 11.79 -16.78
N VAL A 270 -9.28 13.04 -16.75
CA VAL A 270 -8.24 13.51 -17.66
C VAL A 270 -6.96 12.69 -17.51
N LEU A 271 -6.53 12.39 -16.29
CA LEU A 271 -5.35 11.57 -16.05
C LEU A 271 -5.53 10.12 -16.55
N ILE A 272 -6.73 9.53 -16.40
CA ILE A 272 -7.05 8.21 -16.99
C ILE A 272 -6.96 8.28 -18.51
N LEU A 273 -7.50 9.30 -19.16
CA LEU A 273 -7.42 9.48 -20.60
C LEU A 273 -5.98 9.60 -21.09
N VAL A 274 -5.09 10.23 -20.32
CA VAL A 274 -3.67 10.40 -20.69
C VAL A 274 -2.87 9.14 -20.43
N PHE A 275 -3.02 8.49 -19.28
CA PHE A 275 -2.11 7.43 -18.83
C PHE A 275 -2.64 6.00 -19.02
N TYR A 276 -3.87 5.82 -19.45
CA TYR A 276 -4.46 4.47 -19.62
C TYR A 276 -5.06 4.25 -21.01
N VAL A 277 -5.82 5.20 -21.52
CA VAL A 277 -6.53 5.05 -22.80
C VAL A 277 -5.60 4.81 -23.99
N PRO A 278 -4.42 5.47 -24.13
CA PRO A 278 -3.50 5.19 -25.22
C PRO A 278 -3.08 3.72 -25.31
N PHE A 279 -2.84 3.08 -24.15
CA PHE A 279 -2.46 1.67 -24.07
C PHE A 279 -3.61 0.72 -24.43
N ILE A 280 -4.85 1.06 -24.04
CA ILE A 280 -6.04 0.28 -24.46
C ILE A 280 -6.25 0.35 -25.97
N ILE A 281 -6.06 1.52 -26.58
CA ILE A 281 -6.21 1.70 -28.03
C ILE A 281 -5.18 0.86 -28.77
N GLN A 282 -3.93 0.81 -28.28
CA GLN A 282 -2.87 -0.01 -28.87
C GLN A 282 -3.11 -1.51 -28.72
N SER A 283 -3.61 -1.93 -27.55
CA SER A 283 -3.77 -3.37 -27.20
C SER A 283 -5.10 -3.61 -26.48
N PRO A 284 -6.25 -3.65 -27.22
CA PRO A 284 -7.59 -3.79 -26.61
C PRO A 284 -7.80 -5.08 -25.82
N HIS A 285 -7.08 -6.14 -26.13
CA HIS A 285 -7.15 -7.42 -25.43
C HIS A 285 -6.62 -7.37 -23.98
N MET A 286 -5.91 -6.29 -23.61
CA MET A 286 -5.50 -6.03 -22.23
C MET A 286 -6.68 -6.10 -21.24
N LEU A 287 -7.88 -5.69 -21.65
CA LEU A 287 -9.08 -5.69 -20.82
C LEU A 287 -9.56 -7.10 -20.43
N ASN A 288 -9.23 -8.12 -21.23
CA ASN A 288 -9.72 -9.48 -21.06
C ASN A 288 -8.69 -10.44 -20.42
N SER A 289 -7.43 -10.06 -20.32
CA SER A 289 -6.32 -10.97 -20.02
C SER A 289 -6.07 -11.23 -18.53
N GLY A 290 -6.56 -10.35 -17.65
CA GLY A 290 -6.08 -10.32 -16.26
C GLY A 290 -6.61 -11.43 -15.35
N SER A 291 -7.86 -11.90 -15.52
CA SER A 291 -8.49 -12.74 -14.49
C SER A 291 -7.96 -14.18 -14.46
N GLN A 292 -7.72 -14.78 -15.62
CA GLN A 292 -7.26 -16.16 -15.72
C GLN A 292 -5.81 -16.31 -15.29
N LEU A 293 -4.94 -15.39 -15.73
CA LEU A 293 -3.52 -15.41 -15.36
C LEU A 293 -3.32 -15.36 -13.83
N TRP A 294 -4.15 -14.57 -13.13
CA TRP A 294 -4.08 -14.51 -11.66
C TRP A 294 -4.58 -15.80 -10.98
N ILE A 295 -5.57 -16.49 -11.58
CA ILE A 295 -6.03 -17.78 -11.07
C ILE A 295 -4.96 -18.84 -11.28
N ASP A 296 -4.32 -18.86 -12.44
CA ASP A 296 -3.26 -19.83 -12.78
C ASP A 296 -2.02 -19.62 -11.88
N ALA A 297 -1.62 -18.36 -11.66
CA ALA A 297 -0.55 -18.02 -10.73
C ALA A 297 -0.91 -18.44 -9.29
N ALA A 298 -2.16 -18.19 -8.86
CA ALA A 298 -2.61 -18.64 -7.55
C ALA A 298 -2.59 -20.16 -7.42
N LEU A 299 -2.99 -20.88 -8.45
CA LEU A 299 -2.96 -22.36 -8.45
C LEU A 299 -1.53 -22.89 -8.29
N GLY A 300 -0.55 -22.25 -8.93
CA GLY A 300 0.86 -22.55 -8.73
C GLY A 300 1.29 -22.39 -7.26
N GLU A 301 0.94 -21.25 -6.65
CA GLU A 301 1.27 -20.97 -5.25
C GLU A 301 0.54 -21.90 -4.26
N TRP A 302 -0.70 -22.29 -4.55
CA TRP A 302 -1.48 -23.19 -3.71
C TRP A 302 -1.05 -24.66 -3.83
N LYS A 303 -0.42 -25.07 -4.92
CA LYS A 303 0.23 -26.38 -5.08
C LYS A 303 1.53 -26.48 -4.29
N GLY A 304 2.12 -25.36 -3.92
CA GLY A 304 3.43 -25.26 -3.28
C GLY A 304 4.58 -25.03 -4.26
N GLN A 305 5.67 -24.52 -3.74
CA GLN A 305 6.85 -24.17 -4.53
C GLN A 305 7.67 -25.42 -4.91
N SER A 306 8.34 -25.38 -6.05
CA SER A 306 9.14 -26.52 -6.55
C SER A 306 10.29 -26.99 -5.62
N TRP A 307 10.74 -26.10 -4.72
CA TRP A 307 11.76 -26.39 -3.72
C TRP A 307 11.21 -26.98 -2.41
N GLN A 308 9.90 -27.02 -2.24
CA GLN A 308 9.26 -27.61 -1.06
C GLN A 308 9.18 -29.13 -1.18
N ALA A 309 9.31 -29.84 -0.06
CA ALA A 309 9.14 -31.29 -0.05
C ALA A 309 7.68 -31.68 -0.35
N PRO A 310 7.45 -32.83 -0.98
CA PRO A 310 6.10 -33.33 -1.21
C PRO A 310 5.35 -33.47 0.12
N GLY A 311 4.17 -32.84 0.19
CA GLY A 311 3.33 -32.83 1.40
C GLY A 311 3.55 -31.65 2.34
N ASP A 312 4.53 -30.79 2.08
CA ASP A 312 4.69 -29.55 2.81
C ASP A 312 3.52 -28.58 2.54
N LYS A 313 3.22 -27.77 3.54
CA LYS A 313 2.20 -26.71 3.40
C LYS A 313 2.71 -25.63 2.45
N PRO A 314 1.87 -25.13 1.51
CA PRO A 314 2.28 -24.09 0.56
C PRO A 314 2.84 -22.83 1.26
N PHE A 315 4.10 -22.50 0.98
CA PHE A 315 4.85 -21.50 1.72
C PHE A 315 4.13 -20.15 1.79
N GLN A 316 3.64 -19.64 0.65
CA GLN A 316 3.02 -18.30 0.61
C GLN A 316 1.72 -18.22 1.41
N LEU A 317 0.93 -19.30 1.46
CA LEU A 317 -0.33 -19.33 2.20
C LEU A 317 -0.13 -19.28 3.70
N PHE A 318 0.97 -19.87 4.18
CA PHE A 318 1.23 -20.02 5.61
C PHE A 318 2.19 -18.96 6.17
N GLN A 319 2.25 -17.77 5.54
CA GLN A 319 3.01 -16.62 6.04
C GLN A 319 2.37 -15.92 7.26
N GLY A 320 1.19 -16.34 7.68
CA GLY A 320 0.57 -15.90 8.93
C GLY A 320 -0.34 -14.67 8.86
N MET A 321 -0.52 -14.01 7.70
CA MET A 321 -1.27 -12.75 7.62
C MET A 321 -2.63 -12.83 6.93
N GLY A 322 -2.86 -13.80 6.04
CA GLY A 322 -4.12 -13.94 5.31
C GLY A 322 -4.94 -15.15 5.72
N PHE A 323 -6.26 -15.13 5.46
CA PHE A 323 -7.16 -16.25 5.74
C PHE A 323 -7.16 -17.33 4.66
N ALA A 324 -6.39 -17.19 3.59
CA ALA A 324 -6.26 -18.22 2.54
C ALA A 324 -5.77 -19.57 3.10
N SER A 325 -4.86 -19.55 4.10
CA SER A 325 -4.40 -20.76 4.79
C SER A 325 -5.50 -21.50 5.54
N TRP A 326 -6.51 -20.78 6.07
CA TRP A 326 -7.67 -21.38 6.73
C TRP A 326 -8.56 -22.10 5.70
N ILE A 327 -8.81 -21.44 4.57
CA ILE A 327 -9.62 -22.02 3.49
C ILE A 327 -8.90 -23.23 2.89
N TYR A 328 -7.58 -23.12 2.67
CA TYR A 328 -6.76 -24.26 2.23
C TYR A 328 -6.92 -25.47 3.16
N THR A 329 -6.88 -25.24 4.47
CA THR A 329 -6.86 -26.31 5.49
C THR A 329 -8.25 -26.90 5.74
N TRP A 330 -9.30 -26.05 5.79
CA TRP A 330 -10.60 -26.48 6.30
C TRP A 330 -11.75 -26.52 5.28
N ALA A 331 -11.60 -25.85 4.13
CA ALA A 331 -12.64 -25.95 3.11
C ALA A 331 -12.53 -27.30 2.37
N SER A 332 -13.67 -27.86 1.99
CA SER A 332 -13.76 -29.01 1.09
C SER A 332 -13.64 -28.60 -0.36
N GLY A 333 -13.32 -29.55 -1.27
CA GLY A 333 -13.25 -29.35 -2.71
C GLY A 333 -11.82 -29.31 -3.27
N SER A 334 -11.72 -29.14 -4.59
CA SER A 334 -10.45 -29.01 -5.32
C SER A 334 -9.72 -27.71 -4.99
N LEU A 335 -8.45 -27.59 -5.37
CA LEU A 335 -7.69 -26.35 -5.16
C LEU A 335 -8.31 -25.17 -5.93
N GLU A 336 -8.78 -25.43 -7.16
CA GLU A 336 -9.45 -24.42 -7.98
C GLU A 336 -10.72 -23.90 -7.32
N GLU A 337 -11.55 -24.79 -6.76
CA GLU A 337 -12.77 -24.43 -6.03
C GLU A 337 -12.46 -23.60 -4.79
N LYS A 338 -11.42 -23.96 -4.04
CA LYS A 338 -10.97 -23.20 -2.85
C LYS A 338 -10.44 -21.82 -3.23
N ILE A 339 -9.67 -21.69 -4.32
CA ILE A 339 -9.18 -20.40 -4.83
C ILE A 339 -10.35 -19.52 -5.26
N LEU A 340 -11.31 -20.08 -6.03
CA LEU A 340 -12.50 -19.37 -6.49
C LEU A 340 -13.36 -18.92 -5.29
N PHE A 341 -13.55 -19.78 -4.29
CA PHE A 341 -14.24 -19.44 -3.06
C PHE A 341 -13.54 -18.29 -2.33
N THR A 342 -12.21 -18.34 -2.19
CA THR A 342 -11.42 -17.28 -1.51
C THR A 342 -11.55 -15.95 -2.27
N LYS A 343 -11.45 -15.98 -3.61
CA LYS A 343 -11.65 -14.81 -4.49
C LYS A 343 -13.04 -14.20 -4.30
N ASN A 344 -14.09 -15.04 -4.31
CA ASN A 344 -15.46 -14.56 -4.13
C ASN A 344 -15.69 -14.01 -2.72
N LEU A 345 -15.10 -14.63 -1.68
CA LEU A 345 -15.15 -14.13 -0.32
C LEU A 345 -14.44 -12.78 -0.18
N MET A 346 -13.27 -12.61 -0.80
CA MET A 346 -12.55 -11.33 -0.86
C MET A 346 -13.42 -10.22 -1.49
N LEU A 347 -14.05 -10.50 -2.62
CA LEU A 347 -14.95 -9.57 -3.29
C LEU A 347 -16.17 -9.22 -2.43
N PHE A 348 -16.81 -10.23 -1.86
CA PHE A 348 -17.97 -10.06 -0.97
C PHE A 348 -17.61 -9.20 0.25
N MET A 349 -16.52 -9.52 0.95
CA MET A 349 -16.08 -8.76 2.12
C MET A 349 -15.68 -7.33 1.75
N SER A 350 -15.10 -7.10 0.58
CA SER A 350 -14.78 -5.77 0.07
C SER A 350 -16.04 -4.92 -0.16
N ILE A 351 -17.10 -5.54 -0.71
CA ILE A 351 -18.40 -4.87 -0.90
C ILE A 351 -19.06 -4.57 0.46
N VAL A 352 -19.04 -5.51 1.41
CA VAL A 352 -19.55 -5.29 2.77
C VAL A 352 -18.86 -4.11 3.44
N VAL A 353 -17.53 -4.05 3.35
CA VAL A 353 -16.73 -2.94 3.90
C VAL A 353 -17.02 -1.62 3.18
N LEU A 354 -17.20 -1.64 1.87
CA LEU A 354 -17.63 -0.45 1.12
C LEU A 354 -18.95 0.08 1.64
N ILE A 355 -19.98 -0.78 1.73
CA ILE A 355 -21.32 -0.39 2.23
C ILE A 355 -21.22 0.15 3.65
N ALA A 356 -20.52 -0.55 4.54
CA ALA A 356 -20.29 -0.11 5.91
C ALA A 356 -19.59 1.26 5.98
N SER A 357 -18.59 1.48 5.12
CA SER A 357 -17.87 2.75 5.02
C SER A 357 -18.75 3.89 4.54
N LEU A 358 -19.61 3.65 3.53
CA LEU A 358 -20.56 4.64 3.04
C LEU A 358 -21.59 5.03 4.10
N ILE A 359 -22.17 4.03 4.80
CA ILE A 359 -23.11 4.24 5.91
C ILE A 359 -22.43 5.03 7.03
N TRP A 360 -21.21 4.64 7.41
CA TRP A 360 -20.46 5.29 8.48
C TRP A 360 -20.15 6.75 8.17
N LEU A 361 -19.69 7.07 6.96
CA LEU A 361 -19.46 8.44 6.50
C LEU A 361 -20.78 9.25 6.46
N TRP A 362 -21.87 8.64 5.99
CA TRP A 362 -23.17 9.30 5.91
C TRP A 362 -23.76 9.64 7.29
N ILE A 363 -23.69 8.73 8.24
CA ILE A 363 -24.14 8.95 9.64
C ILE A 363 -23.35 10.10 10.25
N ASN A 364 -22.04 10.18 9.97
CA ASN A 364 -21.15 11.19 10.54
C ASN A 364 -20.92 12.40 9.59
N ARG A 365 -21.82 12.65 8.65
CA ARG A 365 -21.67 13.71 7.63
C ARG A 365 -21.47 15.11 8.18
N ASN A 366 -21.95 15.38 9.38
CA ASN A 366 -21.82 16.68 10.05
C ASN A 366 -20.57 16.77 10.95
N SER A 367 -19.73 15.72 10.98
CA SER A 367 -18.52 15.72 11.77
C SER A 367 -17.44 16.61 11.13
N THR A 368 -16.74 17.36 11.97
CA THR A 368 -15.53 18.10 11.57
C THR A 368 -14.38 17.20 11.17
N GLN A 369 -14.50 15.88 11.45
CA GLN A 369 -13.45 14.87 11.30
C GLN A 369 -13.58 13.99 10.04
N LEU A 370 -14.34 14.41 9.03
CA LEU A 370 -14.58 13.61 7.82
C LEU A 370 -13.29 13.12 7.13
N LYS A 371 -12.21 13.92 7.18
CA LYS A 371 -10.91 13.50 6.61
C LYS A 371 -10.28 12.34 7.39
N VAL A 372 -10.42 12.35 8.72
CA VAL A 372 -9.95 11.24 9.59
C VAL A 372 -10.83 10.02 9.37
N LEU A 373 -12.15 10.19 9.28
CA LEU A 373 -13.07 9.08 8.97
C LEU A 373 -12.77 8.46 7.60
N ALA A 374 -12.44 9.26 6.58
CA ALA A 374 -11.99 8.76 5.29
C ALA A 374 -10.70 7.92 5.41
N LEU A 375 -9.75 8.37 6.23
CA LEU A 375 -8.54 7.59 6.52
C LEU A 375 -8.84 6.27 7.23
N LEU A 376 -9.79 6.26 8.19
CA LEU A 376 -10.22 5.05 8.88
C LEU A 376 -10.93 4.06 7.94
N THR A 377 -11.77 4.56 7.02
CA THR A 377 -12.41 3.70 6.00
C THR A 377 -11.39 3.15 5.01
N LEU A 378 -10.33 3.90 4.66
CA LEU A 378 -9.21 3.38 3.87
C LEU A 378 -8.50 2.25 4.62
N LYS A 379 -8.15 2.47 5.89
CA LYS A 379 -7.52 1.43 6.73
C LYS A 379 -8.38 0.18 6.78
N LEU A 380 -9.69 0.33 7.01
CA LEU A 380 -10.64 -0.79 7.06
C LEU A 380 -10.68 -1.55 5.73
N SER A 381 -10.76 -0.83 4.61
CA SER A 381 -10.80 -1.42 3.26
C SER A 381 -9.54 -2.23 2.96
N LEU A 382 -8.36 -1.67 3.20
CA LEU A 382 -7.10 -2.36 2.97
C LEU A 382 -6.92 -3.56 3.90
N LEU A 383 -7.25 -3.40 5.17
CA LEU A 383 -7.13 -4.46 6.17
C LEU A 383 -7.96 -5.68 5.77
N VAL A 384 -9.23 -5.47 5.41
CA VAL A 384 -10.13 -6.57 5.03
C VAL A 384 -9.76 -7.15 3.67
N PHE A 385 -9.50 -6.30 2.65
CA PHE A 385 -9.10 -6.78 1.33
C PHE A 385 -7.90 -7.73 1.40
N TYR A 386 -6.81 -7.31 2.04
CA TYR A 386 -5.60 -8.13 2.12
C TYR A 386 -5.73 -9.31 3.07
N SER A 387 -6.58 -9.25 4.11
CA SER A 387 -6.85 -10.41 4.96
C SER A 387 -7.53 -11.55 4.19
N PHE A 388 -8.32 -11.25 3.16
CA PHE A 388 -9.01 -12.25 2.33
C PHE A 388 -8.41 -12.43 0.93
N VAL A 389 -7.23 -11.84 0.65
CA VAL A 389 -6.56 -12.07 -0.63
C VAL A 389 -6.22 -13.56 -0.82
N PHE A 390 -6.46 -14.06 -2.03
CA PHE A 390 -6.32 -15.50 -2.32
C PHE A 390 -4.86 -15.98 -2.45
N VAL A 391 -3.89 -15.06 -2.67
CA VAL A 391 -2.46 -15.35 -2.46
C VAL A 391 -1.91 -14.27 -1.51
N PRO A 392 -1.76 -14.58 -0.21
CA PRO A 392 -1.36 -13.62 0.81
C PRO A 392 0.15 -13.42 0.88
N TYR A 393 0.77 -12.99 -0.24
CA TYR A 393 2.18 -12.59 -0.21
C TYR A 393 2.40 -11.56 0.90
N ILE A 394 3.40 -11.79 1.73
CA ILE A 394 3.63 -10.98 2.94
C ILE A 394 3.87 -9.49 2.62
N TYR A 395 4.54 -9.20 1.51
CA TYR A 395 4.81 -7.82 1.09
C TYR A 395 3.55 -7.03 0.73
N LEU A 396 2.44 -7.69 0.36
CA LEU A 396 1.16 -7.01 0.10
C LEU A 396 0.59 -6.33 1.36
N PHE A 397 0.96 -6.81 2.54
CA PHE A 397 0.47 -6.25 3.80
C PHE A 397 1.20 -4.97 4.23
N TRP A 398 2.33 -4.59 3.60
CA TRP A 398 3.03 -3.34 3.92
C TRP A 398 2.11 -2.12 3.77
N VAL A 399 1.27 -2.13 2.75
CA VAL A 399 0.35 -1.02 2.47
C VAL A 399 -0.71 -0.85 3.55
N THR A 400 -1.07 -1.90 4.28
CA THR A 400 -2.06 -1.82 5.37
C THR A 400 -1.55 -1.02 6.56
N ILE A 401 -0.21 -0.92 6.75
CA ILE A 401 0.42 -0.16 7.83
C ILE A 401 0.44 1.34 7.55
N ILE A 402 0.42 1.76 6.27
CA ILE A 402 0.51 3.17 5.89
C ILE A 402 -0.59 4.04 6.53
N PRO A 403 -1.90 3.69 6.49
CA PRO A 403 -2.90 4.46 7.19
C PRO A 403 -2.68 4.52 8.71
N SER A 404 -2.11 3.46 9.32
CA SER A 404 -1.79 3.44 10.75
C SER A 404 -0.70 4.45 11.12
N VAL A 405 0.28 4.69 10.24
CA VAL A 405 1.29 5.77 10.37
C VAL A 405 0.59 7.13 10.51
N PHE A 406 -0.39 7.40 9.64
CA PHE A 406 -1.14 8.66 9.68
C PHE A 406 -2.04 8.77 10.91
N ILE A 407 -2.76 7.69 11.24
CA ILE A 407 -3.63 7.65 12.42
C ILE A 407 -2.82 7.95 13.68
N LEU A 408 -1.67 7.30 13.86
CA LEU A 408 -0.81 7.56 15.02
C LEU A 408 -0.27 8.99 15.00
N SER A 409 0.14 9.51 13.83
CA SER A 409 0.63 10.88 13.71
C SER A 409 -0.44 11.91 14.09
N VAL A 410 -1.71 11.71 13.67
CA VAL A 410 -2.85 12.55 14.04
C VAL A 410 -3.05 12.56 15.57
N HIS A 411 -2.99 11.38 16.21
CA HIS A 411 -3.10 11.28 17.68
C HIS A 411 -1.97 11.97 18.42
N LEU A 412 -0.74 11.95 17.88
CA LEU A 412 0.41 12.61 18.47
C LEU A 412 0.33 14.15 18.32
N GLN A 413 -0.27 14.64 17.23
CA GLN A 413 -0.51 16.08 17.05
C GLN A 413 -1.60 16.59 18.02
N ALA A 414 -2.72 15.91 18.16
CA ALA A 414 -3.81 16.29 19.05
C ALA A 414 -3.41 16.34 20.55
N ARG A 415 -2.32 15.68 20.93
CA ARG A 415 -1.80 15.68 22.30
C ARG A 415 -1.14 17.00 22.71
N ASN A 416 -0.66 17.78 21.75
CA ASN A 416 0.12 19.02 22.03
C ASN A 416 -0.76 20.22 22.37
N THR A 417 -2.08 20.11 22.29
CA THR A 417 -3.03 21.22 22.47
C THR A 417 -3.70 21.25 23.85
N ASN A 418 -3.35 20.31 24.72
CA ASN A 418 -3.76 20.25 26.13
C ASN A 418 -2.52 20.14 27.03
#